data_2bf53004270979f35125d11f9ae1e5c3
#
_entry.id   2bf53004270979f35125d11f9ae1e5c3
#
_cell.length_a   1.000
_cell.length_b   1.000
_cell.length_c   1.000
_cell.angle_alpha   90.00
_cell.angle_beta   90.00
_cell.angle_gamma   90.00
#
_symmetry.space_group_name_H-M   'P 1'
#
loop_
_entity.id
_entity.type
_entity.pdbx_description
1 polymer ?
#
loop_
_entity_poly.entity_id
_entity_poly.type
_entity_poly.pdbx_seq_one_letter_code
_entity_poly.pdbx_strand_id
1 'polypeptide(L)'
;MPNNKPNLLFVFADQLRASSVGYAGEEAVRTPNLDAFARTGTIYKNAVSMLPVCGPFRGSLITGRTPTSTGLVINDIPLRTDEISIGHCFKDAGYDTAYIGKWHLDGPNRPAPVPPGPRRQGFDYWMGANFEHNYDRSQFTDNAGHLQMWEGWDAQAQTSHTIEYLK
;
A
#
# COMPACT_ATOMS: atom_id res chain seq x y z
N MET A 1 -0.27 6.16 31.98
CA MET A 1 -1.54 5.54 31.50
C MET A 1 -1.16 4.63 30.35
N PRO A 2 -1.68 3.41 30.23
CA PRO A 2 -1.41 2.60 29.06
C PRO A 2 -1.85 3.37 27.82
N ASN A 3 -1.01 3.36 26.81
CA ASN A 3 -1.27 4.05 25.53
C ASN A 3 -2.44 3.34 24.84
N ASN A 4 -3.67 3.86 25.02
CA ASN A 4 -4.90 3.22 24.54
C ASN A 4 -5.20 3.58 23.08
N LYS A 5 -4.13 3.84 22.30
CA LYS A 5 -4.27 4.13 20.86
C LYS A 5 -4.41 2.82 20.09
N PRO A 6 -5.46 2.66 19.26
CA PRO A 6 -5.61 1.46 18.45
C PRO A 6 -4.52 1.37 17.38
N ASN A 7 -4.07 0.17 17.07
CA ASN A 7 -3.25 -0.07 15.88
C ASN A 7 -4.12 0.02 14.63
N LEU A 8 -3.53 0.51 13.53
CA LEU A 8 -4.17 0.57 12.22
C LEU A 8 -3.45 -0.38 11.26
N LEU A 9 -4.16 -1.37 10.75
CA LEU A 9 -3.70 -2.19 9.63
C LEU A 9 -4.54 -1.86 8.40
N PHE A 10 -3.90 -1.29 7.38
CA PHE A 10 -4.53 -0.98 6.09
C PHE A 10 -4.03 -1.96 5.03
N VAL A 11 -4.94 -2.79 4.51
CA VAL A 11 -4.64 -3.79 3.49
C VAL A 11 -5.47 -3.50 2.25
N PHE A 12 -4.83 -3.45 1.09
CA PHE A 12 -5.53 -3.31 -0.19
C PHE A 12 -4.85 -4.13 -1.28
N ALA A 13 -5.63 -4.62 -2.22
CA ALA A 13 -5.13 -5.27 -3.43
C ALA A 13 -4.92 -4.24 -4.54
N ASP A 14 -3.89 -4.45 -5.37
CA ASP A 14 -3.80 -3.76 -6.67
C ASP A 14 -4.96 -4.27 -7.55
N GLN A 15 -5.44 -3.50 -8.45
CA GLN A 15 -6.41 -3.82 -9.52
C GLN A 15 -7.47 -4.91 -9.18
N LEU A 16 -8.11 -4.81 -8.03
CA LEU A 16 -9.22 -5.67 -7.63
C LEU A 16 -10.56 -4.98 -7.94
N ARG A 17 -11.40 -5.61 -8.75
CA ARG A 17 -12.75 -5.11 -9.02
C ARG A 17 -13.67 -5.37 -7.83
N ALA A 18 -14.58 -4.44 -7.55
CA ALA A 18 -15.57 -4.59 -6.48
C ALA A 18 -16.45 -5.85 -6.65
N SER A 19 -16.73 -6.23 -7.90
CA SER A 19 -17.49 -7.45 -8.24
C SER A 19 -16.74 -8.76 -7.96
N SER A 20 -15.39 -8.72 -7.91
CA SER A 20 -14.54 -9.92 -7.79
C SER A 20 -14.30 -10.34 -6.33
N VAL A 21 -15.29 -10.18 -5.47
CA VAL A 21 -15.31 -10.66 -4.08
C VAL A 21 -16.63 -11.39 -3.79
N GLY A 22 -16.57 -12.49 -3.04
CA GLY A 22 -17.74 -13.36 -2.81
C GLY A 22 -18.93 -12.65 -2.18
N TYR A 23 -18.68 -11.76 -1.20
CA TYR A 23 -19.77 -11.02 -0.55
C TYR A 23 -20.48 -10.00 -1.46
N ALA A 24 -19.94 -9.64 -2.61
CA ALA A 24 -20.63 -8.81 -3.59
C ALA A 24 -21.72 -9.57 -4.34
N GLY A 25 -21.54 -10.89 -4.53
CA GLY A 25 -22.53 -11.76 -5.17
C GLY A 25 -22.69 -11.57 -6.69
N GLU A 26 -21.77 -10.85 -7.33
CA GLU A 26 -21.87 -10.50 -8.76
C GLU A 26 -21.13 -11.49 -9.67
N GLU A 27 -20.01 -12.05 -9.18
CA GLU A 27 -19.20 -13.00 -9.92
C GLU A 27 -19.11 -14.34 -9.15
N ALA A 28 -18.90 -15.43 -9.89
CA ALA A 28 -18.72 -16.76 -9.32
C ALA A 28 -17.32 -16.95 -8.70
N VAL A 29 -16.99 -16.11 -7.72
CA VAL A 29 -15.71 -16.14 -6.99
C VAL A 29 -15.92 -16.57 -5.55
N ARG A 30 -14.90 -17.16 -4.96
CA ARG A 30 -14.91 -17.60 -3.57
C ARG A 30 -13.83 -16.87 -2.79
N THR A 31 -14.24 -15.99 -1.86
CA THR A 31 -13.35 -15.24 -0.98
C THR A 31 -13.74 -15.43 0.49
N PRO A 32 -13.64 -16.67 1.04
CA PRO A 32 -14.25 -17.01 2.32
C PRO A 32 -13.75 -16.16 3.49
N ASN A 33 -12.47 -15.76 3.49
CA ASN A 33 -11.89 -14.91 4.54
C ASN A 33 -12.37 -13.46 4.43
N LEU A 34 -12.44 -12.90 3.22
CA LEU A 34 -13.00 -11.56 3.00
C LEU A 34 -14.50 -11.54 3.31
N ASP A 35 -15.23 -12.60 2.94
CA ASP A 35 -16.65 -12.73 3.24
C ASP A 35 -16.90 -12.83 4.76
N ALA A 36 -16.03 -13.53 5.49
CA ALA A 36 -16.09 -13.60 6.95
C ALA A 36 -15.80 -12.23 7.57
N PHE A 37 -14.79 -11.53 7.10
CA PHE A 37 -14.44 -10.19 7.57
C PHE A 37 -15.56 -9.17 7.26
N ALA A 38 -16.14 -9.22 6.07
CA ALA A 38 -17.25 -8.37 5.67
C ALA A 38 -18.49 -8.49 6.58
N ARG A 39 -18.74 -9.70 7.15
CA ARG A 39 -19.84 -9.92 8.09
C ARG A 39 -19.65 -9.21 9.46
N THR A 40 -18.42 -8.90 9.82
CA THR A 40 -18.09 -8.30 11.13
C THR A 40 -17.73 -6.83 11.02
N GLY A 41 -17.58 -6.31 9.80
CA GLY A 41 -17.17 -4.94 9.52
C GLY A 41 -18.23 -4.13 8.79
N THR A 42 -17.83 -2.96 8.31
CA THR A 42 -18.65 -2.08 7.49
C THR A 42 -18.26 -2.20 6.02
N ILE A 43 -19.23 -2.40 5.14
CA ILE A 43 -19.03 -2.49 3.69
C ILE A 43 -19.43 -1.17 3.04
N TYR A 44 -18.50 -0.51 2.37
CA TYR A 44 -18.75 0.69 1.56
C TYR A 44 -18.98 0.30 0.10
N LYS A 45 -20.23 0.07 -0.29
CA LYS A 45 -20.59 -0.42 -1.63
C LYS A 45 -20.32 0.58 -2.75
N ASN A 46 -20.32 1.87 -2.44
CA ASN A 46 -20.17 2.95 -3.41
C ASN A 46 -18.83 3.71 -3.25
N ALA A 47 -17.79 3.02 -2.79
CA ALA A 47 -16.45 3.61 -2.75
C ALA A 47 -15.90 3.76 -4.18
N VAL A 48 -15.42 4.95 -4.52
CA VAL A 48 -14.96 5.30 -5.87
C VAL A 48 -13.54 5.87 -5.78
N SER A 49 -12.66 5.39 -6.65
CA SER A 49 -11.34 5.98 -6.84
C SER A 49 -11.42 7.25 -7.68
N MET A 50 -10.75 8.32 -7.23
CA MET A 50 -10.69 9.58 -7.99
C MET A 50 -10.01 9.43 -9.35
N LEU A 51 -8.99 8.57 -9.43
CA LEU A 51 -8.29 8.21 -10.67
C LEU A 51 -7.77 6.77 -10.53
N PRO A 52 -8.40 5.78 -11.21
CA PRO A 52 -8.09 4.36 -11.02
C PRO A 52 -6.85 3.93 -11.80
N VAL A 53 -5.73 4.61 -11.56
CA VAL A 53 -4.39 4.34 -12.09
C VAL A 53 -3.44 4.23 -10.91
N CYS A 54 -2.49 3.30 -10.95
CA CYS A 54 -1.68 2.90 -9.78
C CYS A 54 -1.05 4.08 -9.03
N GLY A 55 -0.21 4.87 -9.69
CA GLY A 55 0.48 6.01 -9.05
C GLY A 55 -0.49 7.06 -8.53
N PRO A 56 -1.39 7.62 -9.36
CA PRO A 56 -2.38 8.61 -8.94
C PRO A 56 -3.27 8.14 -7.77
N PHE A 57 -3.77 6.91 -7.84
CA PHE A 57 -4.57 6.34 -6.75
C PHE A 57 -3.75 6.25 -5.45
N ARG A 58 -2.52 5.71 -5.54
CA ARG A 58 -1.64 5.55 -4.37
C ARG A 58 -1.26 6.88 -3.76
N GLY A 59 -0.94 7.88 -4.59
CA GLY A 59 -0.68 9.23 -4.11
C GLY A 59 -1.88 9.82 -3.37
N SER A 60 -3.08 9.70 -3.94
CA SER A 60 -4.32 10.14 -3.29
C SER A 60 -4.59 9.40 -1.99
N LEU A 61 -4.36 8.09 -1.97
CA LEU A 61 -4.57 7.24 -0.80
C LEU A 61 -3.71 7.69 0.39
N ILE A 62 -2.41 7.93 0.17
CA ILE A 62 -1.52 8.26 1.28
C ILE A 62 -1.53 9.73 1.66
N THR A 63 -1.92 10.66 0.77
CA THR A 63 -1.95 12.10 1.04
C THR A 63 -3.33 12.63 1.39
N GLY A 64 -4.41 11.90 1.07
CA GLY A 64 -5.77 12.41 1.16
C GLY A 64 -6.10 13.51 0.15
N ARG A 65 -5.23 13.77 -0.84
CA ARG A 65 -5.36 14.85 -1.83
C ARG A 65 -5.70 14.30 -3.22
N THR A 66 -6.36 15.13 -4.03
CA THR A 66 -6.67 14.74 -5.41
C THR A 66 -5.41 14.64 -6.27
N PRO A 67 -5.39 13.81 -7.34
CA PRO A 67 -4.27 13.71 -8.25
C PRO A 67 -3.88 15.05 -8.88
N THR A 68 -4.85 15.90 -9.18
CA THR A 68 -4.61 17.26 -9.72
C THR A 68 -3.93 18.18 -8.70
N SER A 69 -4.21 18.01 -7.40
CA SER A 69 -3.59 18.82 -6.34
C SER A 69 -2.15 18.39 -6.05
N THR A 70 -1.85 17.10 -6.16
CA THR A 70 -0.48 16.58 -5.97
C THR A 70 0.37 16.65 -7.23
N GLY A 71 -0.26 16.86 -8.41
CA GLY A 71 0.38 16.79 -9.71
C GLY A 71 0.63 15.36 -10.21
N LEU A 72 0.28 14.34 -9.42
CA LEU A 72 0.48 12.93 -9.76
C LEU A 72 -0.74 12.42 -10.55
N VAL A 73 -0.83 12.80 -11.82
CA VAL A 73 -1.99 12.54 -12.70
C VAL A 73 -1.81 11.33 -13.63
N ILE A 74 -0.59 10.82 -13.75
CA ILE A 74 -0.25 9.59 -14.50
C ILE A 74 0.78 8.79 -13.70
N ASN A 75 1.04 7.54 -14.11
CA ASN A 75 2.14 6.74 -13.57
C ASN A 75 3.49 7.39 -13.88
N ASP A 76 4.50 7.02 -13.08
CA ASP A 76 5.90 7.42 -13.26
C ASP A 76 6.23 8.90 -12.96
N ILE A 77 5.26 9.69 -12.53
CA ILE A 77 5.51 10.94 -11.85
C ILE A 77 5.83 10.61 -10.38
N PRO A 78 6.97 11.04 -9.82
CA PRO A 78 7.25 10.83 -8.41
C PRO A 78 6.31 11.68 -7.55
N LEU A 79 5.86 11.13 -6.42
CA LEU A 79 5.21 11.94 -5.41
C LEU A 79 6.23 12.89 -4.79
N ARG A 80 5.87 14.14 -4.64
CA ARG A 80 6.73 15.16 -4.05
C ARG A 80 7.06 14.82 -2.59
N THR A 81 8.30 15.07 -2.20
CA THR A 81 8.78 14.75 -0.84
C THR A 81 8.32 15.75 0.22
N ASP A 82 7.73 16.86 -0.18
CA ASP A 82 7.13 17.87 0.69
C ASP A 82 5.63 17.67 0.92
N GLU A 83 5.04 16.63 0.35
CA GLU A 83 3.64 16.24 0.64
C GLU A 83 3.54 15.62 2.05
N ILE A 84 2.49 15.98 2.75
CA ILE A 84 2.15 15.35 4.03
C ILE A 84 1.35 14.09 3.75
N SER A 85 1.85 12.97 4.20
CA SER A 85 1.21 11.66 4.04
C SER A 85 0.63 11.14 5.35
N ILE A 86 -0.18 10.10 5.25
CA ILE A 86 -0.67 9.35 6.41
C ILE A 86 0.50 8.81 7.26
N GLY A 87 1.62 8.40 6.62
CA GLY A 87 2.84 7.97 7.33
C GLY A 87 3.39 9.06 8.24
N HIS A 88 3.50 10.30 7.74
CA HIS A 88 3.93 11.45 8.56
C HIS A 88 2.95 11.70 9.71
N CYS A 89 1.64 11.73 9.44
CA CYS A 89 0.64 11.97 10.47
C CYS A 89 0.67 10.95 11.62
N PHE A 90 0.82 9.66 11.29
CA PHE A 90 0.92 8.62 12.32
C PHE A 90 2.25 8.67 13.07
N LYS A 91 3.35 8.92 12.37
CA LYS A 91 4.66 9.09 12.99
C LYS A 91 4.66 10.26 13.98
N ASP A 92 4.14 11.42 13.59
CA ASP A 92 4.00 12.60 14.46
C ASP A 92 3.09 12.33 15.66
N ALA A 93 2.11 11.43 15.50
CA ALA A 93 1.27 10.96 16.59
C ALA A 93 1.93 9.89 17.48
N GLY A 94 3.18 9.51 17.22
CA GLY A 94 3.98 8.56 18.00
C GLY A 94 3.64 7.10 17.72
N TYR A 95 3.23 6.78 16.50
CA TYR A 95 3.10 5.40 16.03
C TYR A 95 4.38 4.94 15.31
N ASP A 96 4.68 3.66 15.41
CA ASP A 96 5.56 3.00 14.47
C ASP A 96 4.84 2.84 13.13
N THR A 97 5.52 3.18 12.04
CA THR A 97 4.92 3.21 10.70
C THR A 97 5.59 2.21 9.79
N ALA A 98 4.81 1.38 9.10
CA ALA A 98 5.31 0.34 8.20
C ALA A 98 4.64 0.39 6.83
N TYR A 99 5.43 0.12 5.79
CA TYR A 99 4.93 -0.10 4.43
C TYR A 99 5.52 -1.39 3.86
N ILE A 100 4.64 -2.29 3.41
CA ILE A 100 5.02 -3.56 2.79
C ILE A 100 4.22 -3.74 1.50
N GLY A 101 4.91 -3.96 0.37
CA GLY A 101 4.29 -4.19 -0.93
C GLY A 101 4.56 -3.10 -1.97
N LYS A 102 3.71 -3.04 -3.00
CA LYS A 102 3.89 -2.12 -4.13
C LYS A 102 3.75 -0.66 -3.73
N TRP A 103 4.77 0.14 -4.03
CA TRP A 103 4.81 1.59 -3.78
C TRP A 103 4.33 2.43 -4.96
N HIS A 104 5.07 2.39 -6.06
CA HIS A 104 4.80 3.09 -7.34
C HIS A 104 4.62 4.62 -7.21
N LEU A 105 5.35 5.24 -6.29
CA LEU A 105 5.32 6.68 -6.06
C LEU A 105 6.71 7.33 -6.17
N ASP A 106 7.72 6.59 -6.64
CA ASP A 106 9.09 7.06 -6.83
C ASP A 106 9.53 6.89 -8.29
N GLY A 107 8.80 7.53 -9.20
CA GLY A 107 9.14 7.56 -10.63
C GLY A 107 10.37 8.44 -10.95
N PRO A 108 10.79 8.51 -12.23
CA PRO A 108 10.28 7.75 -13.37
C PRO A 108 10.89 6.35 -13.53
N ASN A 109 11.97 6.03 -12.80
CA ASN A 109 12.69 4.75 -12.93
C ASN A 109 11.98 3.65 -12.14
N ARG A 110 11.11 2.91 -12.80
CA ARG A 110 10.24 1.93 -12.17
C ARG A 110 10.95 0.87 -11.32
N PRO A 111 11.99 0.17 -11.81
CA PRO A 111 12.66 -0.88 -11.02
C PRO A 111 13.68 -0.32 -10.03
N ALA A 112 13.84 1.01 -9.93
CA ALA A 112 14.83 1.58 -9.04
C ALA A 112 14.45 1.38 -7.57
N PRO A 113 15.42 1.11 -6.69
CA PRO A 113 15.21 1.06 -5.26
C PRO A 113 14.66 2.38 -4.72
N VAL A 114 13.71 2.32 -3.78
CA VAL A 114 13.24 3.49 -3.06
C VAL A 114 14.19 3.74 -1.88
N PRO A 115 15.03 4.79 -1.93
CA PRO A 115 16.03 5.03 -0.89
C PRO A 115 15.38 5.37 0.45
N PRO A 116 16.07 5.14 1.57
CA PRO A 116 15.64 5.66 2.87
C PRO A 116 15.47 7.19 2.85
N GLY A 117 14.55 7.68 3.66
CA GLY A 117 14.33 9.11 3.81
C GLY A 117 13.00 9.61 3.21
N PRO A 118 12.92 10.87 2.76
CA PRO A 118 11.63 11.54 2.47
C PRO A 118 10.82 10.90 1.34
N ARG A 119 11.44 10.12 0.45
CA ARG A 119 10.72 9.39 -0.61
C ARG A 119 9.83 8.26 -0.09
N ARG A 120 10.05 7.81 1.17
CA ARG A 120 9.21 6.83 1.86
C ARG A 120 8.04 7.45 2.62
N GLN A 121 7.86 8.76 2.51
CA GLN A 121 6.66 9.46 2.98
C GLN A 121 6.31 9.17 4.45
N GLY A 122 7.30 9.15 5.35
CA GLY A 122 7.09 8.96 6.78
C GLY A 122 6.96 7.51 7.24
N PHE A 123 7.13 6.52 6.35
CA PHE A 123 7.17 5.11 6.74
C PHE A 123 8.59 4.71 7.15
N ASP A 124 8.75 4.25 8.41
CA ASP A 124 10.04 3.88 9.00
C ASP A 124 10.42 2.44 8.71
N TYR A 125 9.50 1.50 8.90
CA TYR A 125 9.70 0.12 8.45
C TYR A 125 9.33 -0.02 6.98
N TRP A 126 10.23 -0.61 6.19
CA TRP A 126 10.08 -0.57 4.75
C TRP A 126 10.45 -1.89 4.07
N MET A 127 9.49 -2.43 3.31
CA MET A 127 9.68 -3.52 2.35
C MET A 127 8.85 -3.17 1.10
N GLY A 128 9.29 -2.13 0.37
CA GLY A 128 8.50 -1.54 -0.72
C GLY A 128 9.07 -1.82 -2.10
N ALA A 129 8.22 -2.23 -3.03
CA ALA A 129 8.53 -2.37 -4.45
C ALA A 129 8.04 -1.13 -5.21
N ASN A 130 8.95 -0.34 -5.80
CA ASN A 130 8.50 0.83 -6.53
C ASN A 130 7.57 0.45 -7.69
N PHE A 131 7.96 -0.54 -8.48
CA PHE A 131 7.10 -1.12 -9.51
C PHE A 131 7.57 -2.52 -9.88
N GLU A 132 6.66 -3.48 -9.88
CA GLU A 132 6.95 -4.84 -10.33
C GLU A 132 5.66 -5.52 -10.80
N HIS A 133 5.74 -6.36 -11.83
CA HIS A 133 4.66 -7.21 -12.33
C HIS A 133 5.10 -8.67 -12.50
N ASN A 134 6.24 -9.03 -11.94
CA ASN A 134 6.75 -10.39 -11.94
C ASN A 134 6.43 -11.02 -10.57
N TYR A 135 5.26 -11.59 -10.44
CA TYR A 135 4.66 -11.99 -9.14
C TYR A 135 5.36 -13.17 -8.44
N ASP A 136 6.19 -13.93 -9.13
CA ASP A 136 6.96 -15.07 -8.59
C ASP A 136 8.45 -14.75 -8.38
N ARG A 137 8.90 -13.60 -8.83
CA ARG A 137 10.29 -13.10 -8.73
C ARG A 137 10.31 -11.59 -8.52
N SER A 138 9.34 -11.06 -7.82
CA SER A 138 9.26 -9.62 -7.63
C SER A 138 10.31 -9.12 -6.64
N GLN A 139 10.81 -7.93 -6.90
CA GLN A 139 11.83 -7.27 -6.11
C GLN A 139 11.21 -6.24 -5.18
N PHE A 140 11.89 -6.01 -4.06
CA PHE A 140 11.55 -4.92 -3.16
C PHE A 140 12.83 -4.26 -2.61
N THR A 141 12.69 -3.08 -2.07
CA THR A 141 13.75 -2.40 -1.33
C THR A 141 13.52 -2.61 0.16
N ASP A 142 14.55 -3.03 0.89
CA ASP A 142 14.50 -3.20 2.34
C ASP A 142 14.67 -1.89 3.12
N ASN A 143 14.69 -1.96 4.44
CA ASN A 143 14.89 -0.81 5.32
C ASN A 143 16.19 -0.05 5.01
N ALA A 144 17.27 -0.76 4.73
CA ALA A 144 18.58 -0.18 4.46
C ALA A 144 18.70 0.43 3.05
N GLY A 145 17.72 0.15 2.17
CA GLY A 145 17.72 0.61 0.78
C GLY A 145 18.33 -0.40 -0.18
N HIS A 146 18.58 -1.63 0.25
CA HIS A 146 19.10 -2.68 -0.60
C HIS A 146 17.96 -3.36 -1.36
N LEU A 147 18.25 -3.71 -2.63
CA LEU A 147 17.33 -4.49 -3.45
C LEU A 147 17.34 -5.94 -2.99
N GLN A 148 16.17 -6.48 -2.70
CA GLN A 148 15.93 -7.86 -2.28
C GLN A 148 14.90 -8.51 -3.20
N MET A 149 14.70 -9.81 -3.08
CA MET A 149 13.66 -10.57 -3.79
C MET A 149 12.69 -11.21 -2.80
N TRP A 150 11.40 -11.16 -3.12
CA TRP A 150 10.41 -11.97 -2.43
C TRP A 150 10.64 -13.46 -2.72
N GLU A 151 10.50 -14.30 -1.73
CA GLU A 151 10.55 -15.74 -1.91
C GLU A 151 9.21 -16.29 -2.39
N GLY A 152 9.17 -16.87 -3.58
CA GLY A 152 7.97 -17.45 -4.18
C GLY A 152 6.95 -16.38 -4.60
N TRP A 153 5.66 -16.68 -4.42
CA TRP A 153 4.58 -15.77 -4.78
C TRP A 153 4.55 -14.53 -3.89
N ASP A 154 4.68 -13.36 -4.48
CA ASP A 154 4.91 -12.10 -3.76
C ASP A 154 3.79 -11.75 -2.76
N ALA A 155 2.52 -12.00 -3.07
CA ALA A 155 1.41 -11.75 -2.16
C ALA A 155 1.50 -12.61 -0.88
N GLN A 156 1.99 -13.86 -1.00
CA GLN A 156 2.22 -14.73 0.16
C GLN A 156 3.42 -14.25 0.99
N ALA A 157 4.52 -13.90 0.33
CA ALA A 157 5.71 -13.39 0.99
C ALA A 157 5.41 -12.08 1.74
N GLN A 158 4.76 -11.11 1.08
CA GLN A 158 4.33 -9.85 1.69
C GLN A 158 3.41 -10.08 2.91
N THR A 159 2.47 -11.03 2.80
CA THR A 159 1.58 -11.39 3.91
C THR A 159 2.36 -12.00 5.08
N SER A 160 3.29 -12.90 4.81
CA SER A 160 4.13 -13.52 5.84
C SER A 160 4.98 -12.49 6.58
N HIS A 161 5.63 -11.60 5.86
CA HIS A 161 6.41 -10.50 6.46
C HIS A 161 5.55 -9.52 7.24
N THR A 162 4.32 -9.25 6.76
CA THR A 162 3.37 -8.41 7.51
C THR A 162 2.98 -9.05 8.84
N ILE A 163 2.68 -10.36 8.84
CA ILE A 163 2.35 -11.10 10.07
C ILE A 163 3.54 -11.13 11.04
N GLU A 164 4.76 -11.26 10.53
CA GLU A 164 5.97 -11.24 11.35
C GLU A 164 6.19 -9.86 11.99
N TYR A 165 6.00 -8.79 11.23
CA TYR A 165 6.09 -7.41 11.74
C TYR A 165 5.05 -7.12 12.85
N LEU A 166 3.87 -7.72 12.77
CA LEU A 166 2.78 -7.49 13.73
C LEU A 166 2.91 -8.29 15.05
N LYS A 167 3.85 -9.22 15.16
CA LYS A 167 4.14 -10.01 16.38
C LYS A 167 5.05 -9.28 17.34
#